data_ebb777d0e7f9d77f4343e137a158c625
#
_entry.id   ebb777d0e7f9d77f4343e137a158c625
#
_cell.length_a   1.000
_cell.length_b   1.000
_cell.length_c   1.000
_cell.angle_alpha   90.00
_cell.angle_beta   90.00
_cell.angle_gamma   90.00
#
_symmetry.space_group_name_H-M   'P 1'
#
loop_
_entity.id
_entity.type
_entity.pdbx_description
1 polymer ?
#
loop_
_entity_poly.entity_id
_entity_poly.type
_entity_poly.pdbx_seq_one_letter_code
_entity_poly.pdbx_strand_id
1 'polypeptide(L)'
;MHKRPVAGSFVISTVLFSGLLFSHSALAAASANEIGSMGPVPKAQCGPSDRTERGLQGQTTSQERESGDSERGYNCNLELVGQFRGEGAFSQNGPAYFGHCAYMASENNPRQAHPGIVVIDVSNPKNPQAAAYLADTPAALNPHENVKVNEKRGLLGLAENNGPNFAVYDLNGDCAHPKLASNITVPNSKGHMGGWSEDGKTYYIGQNFRGPNGILPIIDVTDPYNAKWLLNWTFTGDGRPHDFDTNADGTRMYAG
;
A
#
# COMPACT_ATOMS: atom_id res chain seq x y z
N MET A 1 -37.08 -51.48 -61.09
CA MET A 1 -37.57 -50.16 -61.56
C MET A 1 -36.39 -49.20 -61.57
N HIS A 2 -36.06 -48.75 -62.77
CA HIS A 2 -34.91 -47.91 -63.09
C HIS A 2 -35.10 -46.48 -62.62
N LYS A 3 -34.11 -45.86 -62.07
CA LYS A 3 -33.93 -44.39 -62.12
C LYS A 3 -32.48 -44.05 -62.42
N ARG A 4 -32.35 -43.26 -63.49
CA ARG A 4 -31.10 -42.75 -64.06
C ARG A 4 -30.55 -41.55 -63.26
N PRO A 5 -29.25 -41.30 -63.36
CA PRO A 5 -28.61 -40.13 -62.70
C PRO A 5 -28.76 -38.86 -63.53
N VAL A 6 -28.93 -37.74 -62.85
CA VAL A 6 -28.89 -36.39 -63.44
C VAL A 6 -27.48 -35.84 -63.27
N ALA A 7 -26.87 -35.46 -64.39
CA ALA A 7 -25.58 -34.77 -64.43
C ALA A 7 -25.79 -33.29 -64.06
N GLY A 8 -25.13 -32.85 -63.04
CA GLY A 8 -25.04 -31.43 -62.63
C GLY A 8 -23.68 -30.85 -63.04
N SER A 9 -23.72 -29.82 -63.90
CA SER A 9 -22.55 -29.08 -64.36
C SER A 9 -21.90 -28.31 -63.23
N PHE A 10 -20.61 -28.51 -63.03
CA PHE A 10 -19.79 -27.70 -62.15
C PHE A 10 -19.37 -26.42 -62.89
N VAL A 11 -19.79 -25.27 -62.39
CA VAL A 11 -19.22 -23.94 -62.74
C VAL A 11 -18.09 -23.65 -61.76
N ILE A 12 -16.87 -23.62 -62.23
CA ILE A 12 -15.71 -23.18 -61.46
C ILE A 12 -15.67 -21.66 -61.52
N SER A 13 -16.08 -20.99 -60.43
CA SER A 13 -15.83 -19.57 -60.22
C SER A 13 -14.49 -19.37 -59.56
N THR A 14 -13.59 -18.81 -60.32
CA THR A 14 -12.25 -18.39 -59.81
C THR A 14 -12.43 -17.12 -59.00
N VAL A 15 -12.35 -17.24 -57.68
CA VAL A 15 -12.30 -16.09 -56.75
C VAL A 15 -10.87 -15.64 -56.62
N LEU A 16 -10.55 -14.49 -57.20
CA LEU A 16 -9.29 -13.77 -56.96
C LEU A 16 -9.30 -13.26 -55.51
N PHE A 17 -8.48 -13.89 -54.67
CA PHE A 17 -8.19 -13.37 -53.34
C PHE A 17 -7.17 -12.24 -53.48
N SER A 18 -7.63 -11.00 -53.37
CA SER A 18 -6.78 -9.83 -53.14
C SER A 18 -6.23 -9.93 -51.73
N GLY A 19 -4.94 -10.27 -51.59
CA GLY A 19 -4.28 -10.33 -50.31
C GLY A 19 -4.21 -8.94 -49.68
N LEU A 20 -5.02 -8.69 -48.66
CA LEU A 20 -4.73 -7.62 -47.69
C LEU A 20 -3.57 -8.07 -46.80
N LEU A 21 -2.43 -7.47 -47.02
CA LEU A 21 -1.32 -7.53 -46.09
C LEU A 21 -1.73 -6.82 -44.79
N PHE A 22 -2.19 -7.56 -43.83
CA PHE A 22 -2.26 -7.09 -42.44
C PHE A 22 -0.81 -6.98 -41.95
N SER A 23 -0.30 -5.75 -41.93
CA SER A 23 0.90 -5.43 -41.16
C SER A 23 0.59 -5.72 -39.68
N HIS A 24 1.05 -6.85 -39.18
CA HIS A 24 1.12 -7.13 -37.77
C HIS A 24 2.15 -6.14 -37.20
N SER A 25 1.66 -5.05 -36.64
CA SER A 25 2.43 -4.26 -35.70
C SER A 25 2.75 -5.21 -34.54
N ALA A 26 3.94 -5.78 -34.56
CA ALA A 26 4.50 -6.45 -33.39
C ALA A 26 4.54 -5.38 -32.29
N LEU A 27 3.60 -5.43 -31.36
CA LEU A 27 3.80 -4.84 -30.05
C LEU A 27 5.06 -5.52 -29.50
N ALA A 28 6.16 -4.78 -29.53
CA ALA A 28 7.36 -5.17 -28.83
C ALA A 28 6.94 -5.31 -27.35
N ALA A 29 6.83 -6.54 -26.88
CA ALA A 29 6.81 -6.82 -25.47
C ALA A 29 8.07 -6.17 -24.90
N ALA A 30 7.92 -5.13 -24.10
CA ALA A 30 9.03 -4.56 -23.36
C ALA A 30 9.67 -5.72 -22.60
N SER A 31 10.91 -6.01 -22.95
CA SER A 31 11.62 -7.13 -22.36
C SER A 31 11.80 -6.82 -20.87
N ALA A 32 11.52 -7.77 -20.01
CA ALA A 32 11.74 -7.71 -18.56
C ALA A 32 13.20 -7.38 -18.17
N ASN A 33 14.07 -7.15 -19.13
CA ASN A 33 15.47 -6.77 -18.97
C ASN A 33 15.72 -5.26 -18.84
N GLU A 34 14.73 -4.40 -19.03
CA GLU A 34 14.93 -2.95 -18.87
C GLU A 34 14.87 -2.45 -17.42
N ILE A 35 14.44 -3.28 -16.48
CA ILE A 35 14.51 -2.94 -15.04
C ILE A 35 15.92 -3.18 -14.46
N GLY A 36 16.85 -3.72 -15.23
CA GLY A 36 18.06 -4.35 -14.70
C GLY A 36 19.37 -3.62 -14.81
N SER A 37 19.49 -2.47 -15.44
CA SER A 37 20.79 -1.78 -15.49
C SER A 37 20.65 -0.27 -15.38
N MET A 38 20.08 0.19 -14.32
CA MET A 38 20.52 1.51 -13.86
C MET A 38 21.95 1.31 -13.37
N GLY A 39 22.92 1.79 -14.17
CA GLY A 39 24.31 1.83 -13.75
C GLY A 39 24.45 2.49 -12.37
N PRO A 40 25.62 2.45 -11.74
CA PRO A 40 25.77 3.03 -10.42
C PRO A 40 25.24 4.47 -10.41
N VAL A 41 24.23 4.71 -9.58
CA VAL A 41 23.68 6.05 -9.39
C VAL A 41 24.82 6.93 -8.88
N PRO A 42 25.10 8.09 -9.49
CA PRO A 42 26.11 9.00 -8.99
C PRO A 42 25.82 9.34 -7.53
N LYS A 43 26.84 9.34 -6.68
CA LYS A 43 26.68 9.80 -5.30
C LYS A 43 26.13 11.23 -5.30
N ALA A 44 25.20 11.52 -4.43
CA ALA A 44 24.70 12.87 -4.23
C ALA A 44 25.86 13.82 -3.88
N GLN A 45 25.87 14.99 -4.50
CA GLN A 45 26.78 16.06 -4.13
C GLN A 45 26.06 16.95 -3.12
N CYS A 46 26.47 16.84 -1.87
CA CYS A 46 25.89 17.63 -0.80
C CYS A 46 26.31 19.09 -0.88
N GLY A 47 25.43 20.00 -0.52
CA GLY A 47 25.71 21.42 -0.47
C GLY A 47 26.61 21.83 0.71
N PRO A 48 27.16 23.05 0.73
CA PRO A 48 28.04 23.52 1.78
C PRO A 48 27.36 23.69 3.15
N SER A 49 26.04 23.78 3.17
CA SER A 49 25.22 23.85 4.38
C SER A 49 24.74 22.49 4.88
N ASP A 50 24.98 21.45 4.10
CA ASP A 50 24.54 20.11 4.45
C ASP A 50 25.38 19.53 5.59
N ARG A 51 24.71 18.75 6.41
CA ARG A 51 25.30 18.05 7.53
C ARG A 51 25.39 16.57 7.22
N THR A 52 26.49 16.20 6.58
CA THR A 52 26.67 14.85 6.07
C THR A 52 27.20 13.90 7.17
N GLU A 53 26.81 12.62 7.06
CA GLU A 53 27.42 11.56 7.86
C GLU A 53 28.91 11.44 7.55
N ARG A 54 29.73 11.33 8.60
CA ARG A 54 31.20 11.23 8.47
C ARG A 54 31.69 9.78 8.33
N GLY A 55 30.86 8.83 8.68
CA GLY A 55 31.18 7.42 8.71
C GLY A 55 30.40 6.60 7.70
N LEU A 56 30.19 5.33 8.04
CA LEU A 56 29.35 4.43 7.26
C LEU A 56 27.88 4.86 7.43
N GLN A 57 27.17 4.96 6.31
CA GLN A 57 25.77 5.38 6.30
C GLN A 57 24.92 4.58 7.31
N GLY A 58 24.15 5.29 8.11
CA GLY A 58 23.30 4.69 9.14
C GLY A 58 24.04 4.28 10.43
N GLN A 59 25.34 4.61 10.56
CA GLN A 59 26.10 4.33 11.76
C GLN A 59 26.67 5.62 12.37
N THR A 60 26.31 5.88 13.62
CA THR A 60 26.90 6.96 14.41
C THR A 60 28.13 6.48 15.15
N THR A 61 29.19 7.27 15.10
CA THR A 61 30.40 7.01 15.88
C THR A 61 30.20 7.28 17.38
N SER A 62 31.05 6.74 18.24
CA SER A 62 31.00 7.05 19.67
C SER A 62 31.16 8.56 19.92
N GLN A 63 32.05 9.21 19.18
CA GLN A 63 32.27 10.66 19.29
C GLN A 63 31.00 11.47 18.94
N GLU A 64 30.26 11.08 17.90
CA GLU A 64 29.01 11.76 17.51
C GLU A 64 27.92 11.58 18.56
N ARG A 65 27.85 10.43 19.22
CA ARG A 65 26.92 10.20 20.33
C ARG A 65 27.30 11.01 21.58
N GLU A 66 28.58 11.03 21.94
CA GLU A 66 29.08 11.76 23.09
C GLU A 66 28.95 13.27 22.93
N SER A 67 29.14 13.79 21.72
CA SER A 67 28.98 15.22 21.43
C SER A 67 27.51 15.65 21.24
N GLY A 68 26.56 14.72 21.17
CA GLY A 68 25.16 14.98 20.82
C GLY A 68 24.95 15.28 19.34
N ASP A 69 25.98 15.09 18.51
CA ASP A 69 25.86 15.34 17.08
C ASP A 69 24.88 14.39 16.40
N SER A 70 24.76 13.15 16.87
CA SER A 70 23.80 12.18 16.35
C SER A 70 22.34 12.61 16.53
N GLU A 71 22.04 13.41 17.55
CA GLU A 71 20.67 13.88 17.83
C GLU A 71 20.22 15.03 16.90
N ARG A 72 21.18 15.68 16.25
CA ARG A 72 20.86 16.78 15.33
C ARG A 72 20.47 16.32 13.92
N GLY A 73 20.65 15.02 13.63
CA GLY A 73 20.40 14.42 12.32
C GLY A 73 21.45 14.79 11.26
N TYR A 74 21.35 14.17 10.13
CA TYR A 74 22.20 14.38 8.95
C TYR A 74 21.34 14.62 7.73
N ASN A 75 21.84 15.39 6.78
CA ASN A 75 21.17 15.68 5.53
C ASN A 75 22.16 15.81 4.37
N CYS A 76 21.66 15.60 3.17
CA CYS A 76 22.34 15.88 1.91
C CYS A 76 21.29 16.27 0.88
N ASN A 77 21.30 17.51 0.43
CA ASN A 77 20.31 18.09 -0.49
C ASN A 77 18.85 18.03 0.02
N LEU A 78 18.66 17.91 1.33
CA LEU A 78 17.36 17.94 1.98
C LEU A 78 17.36 18.99 3.07
N GLU A 79 16.24 19.70 3.22
CA GLU A 79 16.02 20.66 4.29
C GLU A 79 14.86 20.18 5.18
N LEU A 80 15.05 20.22 6.49
CA LEU A 80 13.95 19.99 7.43
C LEU A 80 13.02 21.20 7.41
N VAL A 81 11.87 21.06 6.77
CA VAL A 81 10.88 22.13 6.63
C VAL A 81 10.08 22.32 7.91
N GLY A 82 9.67 21.24 8.56
CA GLY A 82 8.91 21.25 9.80
C GLY A 82 8.92 19.88 10.45
N GLN A 83 8.44 19.82 11.68
CA GLN A 83 8.40 18.59 12.46
C GLN A 83 7.17 18.55 13.35
N PHE A 84 6.46 17.42 13.34
CA PHE A 84 5.45 17.09 14.34
C PHE A 84 6.01 16.03 15.27
N ARG A 85 6.10 16.33 16.56
CA ARG A 85 6.60 15.40 17.58
C ARG A 85 5.49 14.69 18.36
N GLY A 86 4.24 15.13 18.14
CA GLY A 86 3.08 14.61 18.87
C GLY A 86 3.22 14.80 20.38
N GLU A 87 2.62 13.89 21.11
CA GLU A 87 2.59 13.90 22.58
C GLU A 87 3.64 12.97 23.19
N GLY A 88 4.75 12.71 22.48
CA GLY A 88 5.74 11.72 22.87
C GLY A 88 5.24 10.28 22.71
N ALA A 89 4.20 10.09 21.94
CA ALA A 89 3.65 8.80 21.63
C ALA A 89 4.63 7.97 20.80
N PHE A 90 4.68 6.67 21.07
CA PHE A 90 5.38 5.73 20.21
C PHE A 90 4.62 5.66 18.88
N SER A 91 5.02 6.48 17.92
CA SER A 91 4.56 6.31 16.56
C SER A 91 5.25 5.10 15.97
N GLN A 92 4.48 4.11 15.63
CA GLN A 92 4.96 2.95 14.92
C GLN A 92 4.68 3.17 13.44
N ASN A 93 5.74 3.22 12.66
CA ASN A 93 5.78 2.97 11.23
C ASN A 93 4.93 3.82 10.28
N GLY A 94 5.52 4.05 9.17
CA GLY A 94 5.08 4.59 7.89
C GLY A 94 3.86 5.50 7.87
N PRO A 95 4.03 6.82 7.77
CA PRO A 95 2.89 7.70 7.59
C PRO A 95 2.18 7.40 6.27
N ALA A 96 0.85 7.39 6.28
CA ALA A 96 0.03 7.47 5.09
C ALA A 96 -0.41 8.91 4.86
N TYR A 97 -0.73 9.25 3.61
CA TYR A 97 -1.05 10.62 3.21
C TYR A 97 -2.30 10.67 2.35
N PHE A 98 -3.07 11.74 2.52
CA PHE A 98 -4.13 12.12 1.59
C PHE A 98 -4.35 13.62 1.65
N GLY A 99 -4.28 14.29 0.48
CA GLY A 99 -4.42 15.73 0.42
C GLY A 99 -3.35 16.46 1.25
N HIS A 100 -3.80 17.25 2.21
CA HIS A 100 -2.92 17.95 3.16
C HIS A 100 -2.88 17.29 4.55
N CYS A 101 -3.22 16.01 4.63
CA CYS A 101 -3.26 15.27 5.88
C CYS A 101 -2.28 14.10 5.87
N ALA A 102 -1.66 13.86 7.03
CA ALA A 102 -0.88 12.66 7.30
C ALA A 102 -1.54 11.86 8.43
N TYR A 103 -1.46 10.54 8.33
CA TYR A 103 -2.02 9.60 9.30
C TYR A 103 -0.89 8.76 9.86
N MET A 104 -0.71 8.78 11.16
CA MET A 104 0.34 8.03 11.84
C MET A 104 -0.26 7.11 12.88
N ALA A 105 0.10 5.84 12.80
CA ALA A 105 -0.30 4.85 13.79
C ALA A 105 0.47 5.04 15.10
N SER A 106 -0.20 4.75 16.19
CA SER A 106 0.44 4.48 17.46
C SER A 106 0.01 3.10 17.97
N GLU A 107 0.85 2.47 18.77
CA GLU A 107 0.40 1.30 19.52
C GLU A 107 -0.61 1.70 20.59
N ASN A 108 -1.52 0.79 20.92
CA ASN A 108 -2.39 0.96 22.08
C ASN A 108 -1.55 0.93 23.36
N ASN A 109 -0.99 2.08 23.71
CA ASN A 109 -0.16 2.24 24.89
C ASN A 109 -0.93 3.08 25.94
N PRO A 110 -1.19 2.54 27.13
CA PRO A 110 -1.93 3.26 28.18
C PRO A 110 -1.20 4.50 28.71
N ARG A 111 0.05 4.74 28.30
CA ARG A 111 0.82 5.95 28.66
C ARG A 111 0.58 7.10 27.67
N GLN A 112 -0.14 6.86 26.58
CA GLN A 112 -0.47 7.89 25.61
C GLN A 112 -1.74 8.61 26.03
N ALA A 113 -1.74 9.94 25.93
CA ALA A 113 -2.95 10.73 26.17
C ALA A 113 -4.01 10.44 25.09
N HIS A 114 -3.58 10.19 23.86
CA HIS A 114 -4.44 9.89 22.71
C HIS A 114 -3.93 8.64 21.98
N PRO A 115 -4.40 7.44 22.34
CA PRO A 115 -4.06 6.21 21.63
C PRO A 115 -4.72 6.18 20.24
N GLY A 116 -4.22 5.30 19.37
CA GLY A 116 -4.79 5.05 18.05
C GLY A 116 -4.05 5.79 16.94
N ILE A 117 -4.78 6.45 16.04
CA ILE A 117 -4.20 7.17 14.91
C ILE A 117 -4.26 8.65 15.15
N VAL A 118 -3.13 9.34 15.03
CA VAL A 118 -3.13 10.78 14.94
C VAL A 118 -3.29 11.21 13.48
N VAL A 119 -4.23 12.13 13.25
CA VAL A 119 -4.40 12.83 11.98
C VAL A 119 -3.70 14.18 12.10
N ILE A 120 -2.75 14.43 11.21
CA ILE A 120 -1.90 15.60 11.24
C ILE A 120 -2.23 16.46 10.02
N ASP A 121 -2.63 17.69 10.25
CA ASP A 121 -2.76 18.71 9.21
C ASP A 121 -1.36 19.23 8.85
N VAL A 122 -0.96 19.03 7.61
CA VAL A 122 0.31 19.47 7.03
C VAL A 122 0.13 20.56 5.98
N SER A 123 -1.03 21.24 5.96
CA SER A 123 -1.30 22.37 5.05
C SER A 123 -0.26 23.50 5.23
N ASN A 124 0.24 23.68 6.44
CA ASN A 124 1.44 24.46 6.71
C ASN A 124 2.58 23.51 7.11
N PRO A 125 3.43 23.08 6.16
CA PRO A 125 4.47 22.11 6.45
C PRO A 125 5.54 22.58 7.43
N LYS A 126 5.64 23.90 7.68
CA LYS A 126 6.54 24.46 8.70
C LYS A 126 5.99 24.34 10.12
N ASN A 127 4.69 24.10 10.25
CA ASN A 127 4.02 23.98 11.54
C ASN A 127 2.90 22.93 11.47
N PRO A 128 3.23 21.64 11.31
CA PRO A 128 2.25 20.56 11.32
C PRO A 128 1.52 20.50 12.66
N GLN A 129 0.21 20.24 12.65
CA GLN A 129 -0.62 20.21 13.85
C GLN A 129 -1.47 18.94 13.89
N ALA A 130 -1.71 18.38 15.09
CA ALA A 130 -2.73 17.36 15.25
C ALA A 130 -4.11 17.97 14.99
N ALA A 131 -4.86 17.37 14.08
CA ALA A 131 -6.23 17.78 13.75
C ALA A 131 -7.26 16.88 14.45
N ALA A 132 -7.02 15.58 14.49
CA ALA A 132 -7.91 14.60 15.09
C ALA A 132 -7.15 13.38 15.59
N TYR A 133 -7.84 12.55 16.38
CA TYR A 133 -7.37 11.23 16.83
C TYR A 133 -8.46 10.21 16.54
N LEU A 134 -8.10 9.12 15.85
CA LEU A 134 -9.02 8.02 15.56
C LEU A 134 -8.76 6.89 16.55
N ALA A 135 -9.74 6.59 17.39
CA ALA A 135 -9.71 5.51 18.37
C ALA A 135 -11.12 4.91 18.59
N ASP A 136 -12.02 5.16 17.64
CA ASP A 136 -13.43 4.81 17.71
C ASP A 136 -13.75 3.39 17.26
N THR A 137 -12.75 2.68 16.74
CA THR A 137 -12.83 1.25 16.39
C THR A 137 -11.63 0.49 16.96
N PRO A 138 -11.71 -0.83 17.20
CA PRO A 138 -10.55 -1.61 17.61
C PRO A 138 -9.38 -1.54 16.62
N ALA A 139 -9.69 -1.49 15.31
CA ALA A 139 -8.68 -1.36 14.26
C ALA A 139 -7.98 0.02 14.31
N ALA A 140 -8.69 1.10 14.58
CA ALA A 140 -8.09 2.43 14.73
C ALA A 140 -7.35 2.59 16.07
N LEU A 141 -7.82 1.93 17.11
CA LEU A 141 -7.20 1.98 18.44
C LEU A 141 -5.85 1.23 18.47
N ASN A 142 -5.71 0.15 17.71
CA ASN A 142 -4.52 -0.69 17.69
C ASN A 142 -4.11 -1.07 16.26
N PRO A 143 -3.79 -0.08 15.41
CA PRO A 143 -3.48 -0.32 14.00
C PRO A 143 -2.05 -0.85 13.78
N HIS A 144 -1.13 -0.61 14.71
CA HIS A 144 0.30 -0.90 14.59
C HIS A 144 0.88 -0.36 13.28
N GLU A 145 1.32 -1.22 12.36
CA GLU A 145 1.90 -0.83 11.06
C GLU A 145 0.85 -0.68 9.95
N ASN A 146 -0.42 -0.93 10.27
CA ASN A 146 -1.48 -1.02 9.28
C ASN A 146 -2.25 0.29 9.12
N VAL A 147 -1.62 1.27 8.48
CA VAL A 147 -2.26 2.52 8.07
C VAL A 147 -2.06 2.67 6.57
N LYS A 148 -3.07 2.33 5.79
CA LYS A 148 -2.96 2.28 4.32
C LYS A 148 -4.03 3.14 3.66
N VAL A 149 -3.60 4.14 2.91
CA VAL A 149 -4.49 5.00 2.13
C VAL A 149 -4.58 4.50 0.70
N ASN A 150 -5.79 4.45 0.15
CA ASN A 150 -6.03 4.40 -1.28
C ASN A 150 -6.34 5.82 -1.77
N GLU A 151 -5.36 6.46 -2.40
CA GLU A 151 -5.49 7.85 -2.86
C GLU A 151 -6.56 8.03 -3.93
N LYS A 152 -6.74 7.06 -4.83
CA LYS A 152 -7.72 7.14 -5.93
C LYS A 152 -9.15 7.24 -5.43
N ARG A 153 -9.42 6.62 -4.27
CA ARG A 153 -10.77 6.58 -3.68
C ARG A 153 -10.91 7.44 -2.43
N GLY A 154 -9.81 7.99 -1.92
CA GLY A 154 -9.82 8.75 -0.67
C GLY A 154 -10.25 7.89 0.52
N LEU A 155 -9.72 6.68 0.63
CA LEU A 155 -10.08 5.74 1.69
C LEU A 155 -8.85 5.37 2.53
N LEU A 156 -9.03 5.32 3.85
CA LEU A 156 -8.07 4.80 4.80
C LEU A 156 -8.54 3.44 5.29
N GLY A 157 -7.73 2.40 5.08
CA GLY A 157 -7.97 1.04 5.56
C GLY A 157 -7.08 0.69 6.72
N LEU A 158 -7.65 0.04 7.73
CA LEU A 158 -7.01 -0.31 8.98
C LEU A 158 -7.36 -1.75 9.38
N ALA A 159 -6.36 -2.57 9.71
CA ALA A 159 -6.60 -3.84 10.37
C ALA A 159 -6.06 -3.79 11.81
N GLU A 160 -6.81 -4.37 12.73
CA GLU A 160 -6.40 -4.46 14.14
C GLU A 160 -5.19 -5.37 14.29
N ASN A 161 -4.14 -4.87 14.92
CA ASN A 161 -2.96 -5.67 15.25
C ASN A 161 -3.32 -6.79 16.23
N ASN A 162 -3.01 -8.03 15.87
CA ASN A 162 -3.33 -9.25 16.61
C ASN A 162 -4.83 -9.47 16.89
N GLY A 163 -5.71 -8.74 16.20
CA GLY A 163 -7.15 -8.81 16.37
C GLY A 163 -7.90 -9.08 15.06
N PRO A 164 -9.21 -9.33 15.15
CA PRO A 164 -10.02 -9.69 14.00
C PRO A 164 -10.69 -8.49 13.32
N ASN A 165 -10.50 -7.26 13.78
CA ASN A 165 -11.28 -6.15 13.30
C ASN A 165 -10.61 -5.47 12.09
N PHE A 166 -11.43 -4.98 11.17
CA PHE A 166 -11.03 -4.18 10.03
C PHE A 166 -11.96 -2.97 9.91
N ALA A 167 -11.39 -1.80 9.68
CA ALA A 167 -12.15 -0.56 9.51
C ALA A 167 -11.75 0.19 8.25
N VAL A 168 -12.71 0.91 7.68
CA VAL A 168 -12.51 1.83 6.55
C VAL A 168 -13.01 3.20 6.95
N TYR A 169 -12.19 4.21 6.70
CA TYR A 169 -12.56 5.61 6.85
C TYR A 169 -12.57 6.31 5.50
N ASP A 170 -13.59 7.15 5.30
CA ASP A 170 -13.71 8.03 4.15
C ASP A 170 -12.99 9.35 4.45
N LEU A 171 -12.03 9.68 3.59
CA LEU A 171 -11.19 10.88 3.67
C LEU A 171 -11.68 12.02 2.77
N ASN A 172 -12.71 11.74 1.95
CA ASN A 172 -13.21 12.71 1.00
C ASN A 172 -13.97 13.85 1.72
N GLY A 173 -13.80 15.05 1.20
CA GLY A 173 -14.41 16.25 1.78
C GLY A 173 -13.58 16.90 2.87
N ASP A 174 -13.20 16.18 3.91
CA ASP A 174 -12.35 16.69 5.00
C ASP A 174 -11.39 15.60 5.49
N CYS A 175 -10.17 15.63 4.97
CA CYS A 175 -9.14 14.66 5.33
C CYS A 175 -8.65 14.81 6.78
N ALA A 176 -8.86 15.97 7.40
CA ALA A 176 -8.48 16.22 8.79
C ALA A 176 -9.45 15.57 9.80
N HIS A 177 -10.68 15.29 9.38
CA HIS A 177 -11.70 14.61 10.18
C HIS A 177 -12.30 13.43 9.42
N PRO A 178 -11.55 12.33 9.27
CA PRO A 178 -12.01 11.13 8.56
C PRO A 178 -13.32 10.60 9.12
N LYS A 179 -14.21 10.15 8.24
CA LYS A 179 -15.50 9.57 8.64
C LYS A 179 -15.42 8.05 8.62
N LEU A 180 -15.80 7.41 9.71
CA LEU A 180 -15.95 5.96 9.72
C LEU A 180 -17.00 5.55 8.66
N ALA A 181 -16.55 4.79 7.67
CA ALA A 181 -17.41 4.22 6.63
C ALA A 181 -17.89 2.83 7.04
N SER A 182 -17.00 1.93 7.44
CA SER A 182 -17.39 0.61 7.95
C SER A 182 -16.37 0.07 8.94
N ASN A 183 -16.87 -0.79 9.85
CA ASN A 183 -16.08 -1.58 10.80
C ASN A 183 -16.67 -2.99 10.85
N ILE A 184 -15.84 -3.99 10.55
CA ILE A 184 -16.26 -5.40 10.48
C ILE A 184 -15.34 -6.30 11.29
N THR A 185 -15.87 -7.45 11.72
CA THR A 185 -15.09 -8.53 12.30
C THR A 185 -14.77 -9.55 11.21
N VAL A 186 -13.50 -9.89 11.07
CA VAL A 186 -12.97 -10.80 10.06
C VAL A 186 -12.64 -12.15 10.70
N PRO A 187 -13.35 -13.23 10.38
CA PRO A 187 -13.16 -14.53 11.03
C PRO A 187 -11.72 -15.03 10.95
N ASN A 188 -11.19 -15.47 12.10
CA ASN A 188 -9.83 -16.03 12.24
C ASN A 188 -8.68 -15.08 11.87
N SER A 189 -8.94 -13.81 11.62
CA SER A 189 -7.90 -12.82 11.39
C SER A 189 -7.10 -12.56 12.68
N LYS A 190 -5.81 -12.34 12.50
CA LYS A 190 -4.85 -11.82 13.47
C LYS A 190 -4.05 -10.74 12.76
N GLY A 191 -4.73 -9.65 12.43
CA GLY A 191 -4.19 -8.60 11.58
C GLY A 191 -2.83 -8.09 12.01
N HIS A 192 -2.06 -7.62 11.03
CA HIS A 192 -0.77 -6.98 11.24
C HIS A 192 -0.55 -5.90 10.19
N MET A 193 -0.02 -6.25 9.04
CA MET A 193 0.07 -5.36 7.89
C MET A 193 -1.17 -5.47 6.99
N GLY A 194 -1.22 -4.74 5.92
CA GLY A 194 -2.29 -4.85 4.94
C GLY A 194 -2.08 -3.95 3.74
N GLY A 195 -2.91 -4.12 2.72
CA GLY A 195 -2.79 -3.32 1.51
C GLY A 195 -4.05 -3.34 0.66
N TRP A 196 -4.16 -2.32 -0.17
CA TRP A 196 -5.23 -2.16 -1.15
C TRP A 196 -4.88 -2.87 -2.46
N SER A 197 -5.90 -3.39 -3.14
CA SER A 197 -5.78 -3.59 -4.58
C SER A 197 -5.59 -2.23 -5.28
N GLU A 198 -4.99 -2.25 -6.47
CA GLU A 198 -4.70 -1.02 -7.23
C GLU A 198 -5.96 -0.19 -7.53
N ASP A 199 -7.11 -0.85 -7.73
CA ASP A 199 -8.41 -0.19 -7.95
C ASP A 199 -9.10 0.23 -6.65
N GLY A 200 -8.53 -0.11 -5.49
CA GLY A 200 -9.05 0.22 -4.16
C GLY A 200 -10.36 -0.45 -3.78
N LYS A 201 -10.79 -1.49 -4.51
CA LYS A 201 -12.04 -2.20 -4.20
C LYS A 201 -11.84 -3.42 -3.31
N THR A 202 -10.61 -3.88 -3.16
CA THR A 202 -10.27 -5.00 -2.31
C THR A 202 -9.19 -4.58 -1.32
N TYR A 203 -9.33 -5.03 -0.08
CA TYR A 203 -8.31 -4.91 0.92
C TYR A 203 -7.84 -6.29 1.37
N TYR A 204 -6.54 -6.44 1.53
CA TYR A 204 -5.91 -7.68 1.96
C TYR A 204 -5.29 -7.46 3.34
N ILE A 205 -5.46 -8.41 4.26
CA ILE A 205 -4.94 -8.29 5.62
C ILE A 205 -3.78 -9.26 5.81
N GLY A 206 -2.58 -8.73 6.01
CA GLY A 206 -1.41 -9.50 6.47
C GLY A 206 -1.62 -9.99 7.91
N GLN A 207 -0.95 -11.07 8.27
CA GLN A 207 -1.17 -11.72 9.55
C GLN A 207 0.06 -11.71 10.44
N ASN A 208 -0.14 -11.51 11.73
CA ASN A 208 0.92 -11.63 12.75
C ASN A 208 1.07 -13.04 13.32
N PHE A 209 0.29 -14.00 12.86
CA PHE A 209 0.28 -15.35 13.39
C PHE A 209 1.36 -16.23 12.74
N ARG A 210 2.20 -16.86 13.57
CA ARG A 210 3.14 -17.91 13.14
C ARG A 210 2.47 -19.26 13.28
N GLY A 211 2.28 -19.95 12.16
CA GLY A 211 1.74 -21.31 12.16
C GLY A 211 1.72 -21.89 10.75
N PRO A 212 1.61 -23.22 10.63
CA PRO A 212 1.38 -23.82 9.35
C PRO A 212 0.05 -23.33 8.77
N ASN A 213 0.02 -23.08 7.47
CA ASN A 213 -1.16 -22.58 6.76
C ASN A 213 -1.55 -21.14 7.13
N GLY A 214 -0.64 -20.21 6.91
CA GLY A 214 -0.96 -18.77 6.98
C GLY A 214 -2.18 -18.42 6.14
N ILE A 215 -3.01 -17.52 6.63
CA ILE A 215 -4.18 -17.03 5.90
C ILE A 215 -3.97 -15.61 5.42
N LEU A 216 -4.65 -15.26 4.34
CA LEU A 216 -4.79 -13.90 3.82
C LEU A 216 -6.28 -13.57 3.76
N PRO A 217 -6.82 -12.86 4.74
CA PRO A 217 -8.19 -12.37 4.65
C PRO A 217 -8.34 -11.36 3.51
N ILE A 218 -9.41 -11.52 2.75
CA ILE A 218 -9.76 -10.70 1.60
C ILE A 218 -11.08 -10.02 1.86
N ILE A 219 -11.08 -8.70 1.77
CA ILE A 219 -12.21 -7.83 2.09
C ILE A 219 -12.67 -7.11 0.82
N ASP A 220 -13.93 -7.23 0.49
CA ASP A 220 -14.58 -6.40 -0.54
C ASP A 220 -14.91 -5.03 0.05
N VAL A 221 -14.36 -3.98 -0.56
CA VAL A 221 -14.56 -2.58 -0.21
C VAL A 221 -15.11 -1.81 -1.43
N THR A 222 -15.78 -2.53 -2.36
CA THR A 222 -16.43 -1.89 -3.50
C THR A 222 -17.41 -0.81 -3.04
N ASP A 223 -18.20 -1.10 -2.01
CA ASP A 223 -18.95 -0.11 -1.24
C ASP A 223 -18.23 0.09 0.12
N PRO A 224 -17.54 1.22 0.35
CA PRO A 224 -16.79 1.45 1.57
C PRO A 224 -17.68 1.52 2.82
N TYR A 225 -18.96 1.88 2.65
CA TYR A 225 -19.93 1.93 3.75
C TYR A 225 -20.57 0.58 4.06
N ASN A 226 -20.23 -0.46 3.30
CA ASN A 226 -20.72 -1.82 3.47
C ASN A 226 -19.62 -2.84 3.11
N ALA A 227 -18.44 -2.67 3.71
CA ALA A 227 -17.33 -3.59 3.53
C ALA A 227 -17.70 -5.01 3.97
N LYS A 228 -17.23 -6.02 3.23
CA LYS A 228 -17.58 -7.43 3.45
C LYS A 228 -16.35 -8.30 3.43
N TRP A 229 -16.22 -9.16 4.44
CA TRP A 229 -15.28 -10.26 4.36
C TRP A 229 -15.73 -11.24 3.27
N LEU A 230 -14.82 -11.56 2.33
CA LEU A 230 -15.08 -12.52 1.26
C LEU A 230 -14.64 -13.93 1.65
N LEU A 231 -13.36 -14.07 1.97
CA LEU A 231 -12.77 -15.36 2.34
C LEU A 231 -11.41 -15.15 3.01
N ASN A 232 -10.90 -16.21 3.61
CA ASN A 232 -9.50 -16.33 3.99
C ASN A 232 -8.81 -17.25 2.98
N TRP A 233 -7.94 -16.69 2.15
CA TRP A 233 -7.09 -17.51 1.31
C TRP A 233 -6.00 -18.14 2.16
N THR A 234 -5.75 -19.44 1.98
CA THR A 234 -4.76 -20.19 2.77
C THR A 234 -3.52 -20.45 1.92
N PHE A 235 -2.37 -20.08 2.46
CA PHE A 235 -1.08 -20.42 1.86
C PHE A 235 -0.73 -21.87 2.16
N THR A 236 -0.09 -22.55 1.18
CA THR A 236 0.48 -23.86 1.40
C THR A 236 1.88 -23.73 1.98
N GLY A 237 2.15 -24.41 3.09
CA GLY A 237 3.44 -24.35 3.79
C GLY A 237 3.46 -23.36 4.94
N ASP A 238 4.65 -23.00 5.41
CA ASP A 238 4.84 -22.13 6.57
C ASP A 238 4.82 -20.63 6.22
N GLY A 239 4.36 -20.27 5.03
CA GLY A 239 4.26 -18.89 4.57
C GLY A 239 3.19 -18.12 5.34
N ARG A 240 3.56 -16.96 5.86
CA ARG A 240 2.61 -15.94 6.29
C ARG A 240 2.95 -14.66 5.55
N PRO A 241 2.01 -14.05 4.85
CA PRO A 241 2.26 -12.76 4.28
C PRO A 241 2.29 -11.73 5.42
N HIS A 242 3.43 -11.09 5.59
CA HIS A 242 3.56 -9.99 6.53
C HIS A 242 3.08 -8.71 5.87
N ASP A 243 3.66 -8.38 4.73
CA ASP A 243 3.29 -7.25 3.89
C ASP A 243 3.17 -7.68 2.43
N PHE A 244 2.51 -6.90 1.63
CA PHE A 244 2.34 -7.21 0.21
C PHE A 244 1.94 -5.95 -0.57
N ASP A 245 2.19 -6.06 -1.87
CA ASP A 245 1.78 -5.08 -2.85
C ASP A 245 1.19 -5.77 -4.08
N THR A 246 0.40 -5.07 -4.86
CA THR A 246 -0.18 -5.58 -6.11
C THR A 246 0.37 -4.79 -7.30
N ASN A 247 0.54 -5.47 -8.44
CA ASN A 247 0.85 -4.77 -9.67
C ASN A 247 -0.34 -3.91 -10.16
N ALA A 248 -0.07 -2.99 -11.06
CA ALA A 248 -1.04 -1.99 -11.53
C ALA A 248 -2.30 -2.58 -12.17
N ASP A 249 -2.24 -3.78 -12.75
CA ASP A 249 -3.39 -4.46 -13.36
C ASP A 249 -4.12 -5.42 -12.39
N GLY A 250 -3.65 -5.53 -11.14
CA GLY A 250 -4.24 -6.38 -10.11
C GLY A 250 -4.11 -7.89 -10.36
N THR A 251 -3.29 -8.31 -11.33
CA THR A 251 -3.14 -9.74 -11.68
C THR A 251 -2.10 -10.47 -10.84
N ARG A 252 -1.25 -9.74 -10.12
CA ARG A 252 -0.18 -10.30 -9.29
C ARG A 252 -0.10 -9.59 -7.96
N MET A 253 0.17 -10.39 -6.93
CA MET A 253 0.51 -9.93 -5.59
C MET A 253 1.93 -10.39 -5.26
N TYR A 254 2.71 -9.49 -4.68
CA TYR A 254 4.04 -9.76 -4.16
C TYR A 254 3.93 -9.74 -2.64
N ALA A 255 4.20 -10.86 -1.99
CA ALA A 255 4.10 -11.01 -0.54
C ALA A 255 5.50 -11.24 0.05
N GLY A 256 5.82 -10.51 1.13
CA GLY A 256 7.07 -10.61 1.89
C GLY A 256 6.90 -11.25 3.25
#